data_f8600a6d375c7be6f8624e09a92ea835
#
_entry.id   f8600a6d375c7be6f8624e09a92ea835
#
_cell.length_a   1.000
_cell.length_b   1.000
_cell.length_c   1.000
_cell.angle_alpha   90.00
_cell.angle_beta   90.00
_cell.angle_gamma   90.00
#
_symmetry.space_group_name_H-M   'P 1'
#
loop_
_entity.id
_entity.type
_entity.pdbx_description
1 polymer ?
#
loop_
_entity_poly.entity_id
_entity_poly.type
_entity_poly.pdbx_seq_one_letter_code
_entity_poly.pdbx_strand_id
1 'polypeptide(L)'
;MNLGYACINMTLSSQKPKVTTNRSMIKKTFVEKGIEYAGELGLQNARDLFTILQWNNRKGIKVFRLSSEMFPWASEYDIESSPYYKRILMVLQACGKFANDNGIRITAHPGPFNVLVSPRENVVKNTITDLEIHGKIFDMLGLSHTPYNKLNIHCNGVYGDKQSAMDRFCTNFERLSDSVKSRLTVENDDKASMYSVKDLMYIHERIGIPIVFDYHHHQFCTGGLSEQEALELAISTWPKGIKPIVHYSESKALHEENSKLKPQAHSDYIKELPNLYGNDVDVMVEAKAKELSILPFINK
;
A
#
# COMPACT_ATOMS: atom_id res chain seq x y z
N MET A 1 14.67 11.95 4.52
CA MET A 1 13.27 11.44 4.72
C MET A 1 12.36 12.08 3.70
N ASN A 2 11.54 11.29 2.98
CA ASN A 2 10.47 11.78 2.13
C ASN A 2 9.12 11.42 2.77
N LEU A 3 8.14 12.32 2.66
CA LEU A 3 6.78 12.08 3.14
C LEU A 3 5.86 11.69 1.97
N GLY A 4 4.89 10.82 2.27
CA GLY A 4 3.88 10.40 1.33
C GLY A 4 2.49 10.25 1.95
N TYR A 5 1.50 10.11 1.10
CA TYR A 5 0.10 9.89 1.47
C TYR A 5 -0.57 8.84 0.59
N ALA A 6 -1.76 8.39 1.00
CA ALA A 6 -2.41 7.23 0.41
C ALA A 6 -3.60 7.58 -0.50
N CYS A 7 -3.58 7.09 -1.72
CA CYS A 7 -4.68 6.87 -2.66
C CYS A 7 -5.38 8.10 -3.24
N ILE A 8 -5.87 8.99 -2.40
CA ILE A 8 -6.70 10.11 -2.84
C ILE A 8 -5.97 11.43 -2.54
N ASN A 9 -5.85 12.29 -3.55
CA ASN A 9 -5.45 13.68 -3.35
C ASN A 9 -6.71 14.50 -3.07
N MET A 10 -6.88 14.99 -1.85
CA MET A 10 -8.09 15.70 -1.42
C MET A 10 -8.28 17.00 -2.18
N THR A 11 -7.20 17.76 -2.38
CA THR A 11 -7.20 19.02 -3.15
C THR A 11 -7.70 18.80 -4.58
N LEU A 12 -7.16 17.81 -5.28
CA LEU A 12 -7.52 17.53 -6.67
C LEU A 12 -8.89 16.85 -6.78
N SER A 13 -9.24 16.01 -5.82
CA SER A 13 -10.55 15.34 -5.82
C SER A 13 -11.73 16.25 -5.56
N SER A 14 -11.51 17.44 -4.98
CA SER A 14 -12.54 18.47 -4.76
C SER A 14 -12.79 19.36 -6.00
N GLN A 15 -11.93 19.27 -7.01
CA GLN A 15 -12.05 20.07 -8.24
C GLN A 15 -13.17 19.56 -9.16
N LYS A 16 -13.54 20.41 -10.12
CA LYS A 16 -14.46 20.07 -11.23
C LYS A 16 -13.74 20.32 -12.55
N PRO A 17 -13.46 19.27 -13.36
CA PRO A 17 -13.75 17.84 -13.13
C PRO A 17 -12.93 17.26 -11.99
N LYS A 18 -13.51 16.28 -11.28
CA LYS A 18 -12.83 15.55 -10.20
C LYS A 18 -11.64 14.75 -10.73
N VAL A 19 -10.48 14.87 -10.07
CA VAL A 19 -9.28 14.07 -10.35
C VAL A 19 -9.13 13.00 -9.27
N THR A 20 -9.16 11.72 -9.66
CA THR A 20 -9.05 10.59 -8.73
C THR A 20 -8.65 9.30 -9.45
N THR A 21 -7.96 8.39 -8.75
CA THR A 21 -7.51 7.10 -9.28
C THR A 21 -8.39 5.92 -8.86
N ASN A 22 -9.55 6.19 -8.26
CA ASN A 22 -10.44 5.16 -7.73
C ASN A 22 -11.87 5.27 -8.25
N ARG A 23 -12.05 5.71 -9.51
CA ARG A 23 -13.36 5.58 -10.15
C ARG A 23 -13.69 4.11 -10.27
N SER A 24 -14.89 3.76 -9.84
CA SER A 24 -15.36 2.39 -9.84
C SER A 24 -16.83 2.33 -10.25
N MET A 25 -17.40 1.14 -10.29
CA MET A 25 -18.80 0.89 -10.57
C MET A 25 -19.29 -0.29 -9.73
N ILE A 26 -20.61 -0.36 -9.50
CA ILE A 26 -21.22 -1.51 -8.84
C ILE A 26 -21.28 -2.73 -9.77
N LYS A 27 -21.38 -3.94 -9.21
CA LYS A 27 -21.40 -5.20 -9.98
C LYS A 27 -22.49 -5.21 -11.06
N LYS A 28 -23.68 -4.69 -10.77
CA LYS A 28 -24.78 -4.60 -11.74
C LYS A 28 -24.33 -3.82 -13.00
N THR A 29 -23.69 -2.67 -12.82
CA THR A 29 -23.20 -1.86 -13.94
C THR A 29 -22.10 -2.58 -14.73
N PHE A 30 -21.20 -3.31 -14.03
CA PHE A 30 -20.18 -4.12 -14.70
C PHE A 30 -20.81 -5.24 -15.56
N VAL A 31 -21.83 -5.94 -15.05
CA VAL A 31 -22.55 -6.96 -15.80
C VAL A 31 -23.26 -6.38 -17.04
N GLU A 32 -23.82 -5.17 -16.91
CA GLU A 32 -24.53 -4.50 -18.01
C GLU A 32 -23.61 -3.90 -19.07
N LYS A 33 -22.49 -3.28 -18.65
CA LYS A 33 -21.61 -2.49 -19.54
C LYS A 33 -20.27 -3.17 -19.86
N GLY A 34 -19.93 -4.22 -19.14
CA GLY A 34 -18.76 -5.07 -19.39
C GLY A 34 -17.41 -4.37 -19.27
N ILE A 35 -16.43 -5.02 -19.91
CA ILE A 35 -15.02 -4.63 -19.92
C ILE A 35 -14.78 -3.30 -20.64
N GLU A 36 -15.62 -2.92 -21.58
CA GLU A 36 -15.49 -1.65 -22.29
C GLU A 36 -15.59 -0.48 -21.31
N TYR A 37 -16.64 -0.43 -20.49
CA TYR A 37 -16.81 0.62 -19.50
C TYR A 37 -15.78 0.54 -18.36
N ALA A 38 -15.39 -0.68 -17.94
CA ALA A 38 -14.30 -0.88 -16.99
C ALA A 38 -12.99 -0.29 -17.53
N GLY A 39 -12.68 -0.51 -18.79
CA GLY A 39 -11.51 0.03 -19.47
C GLY A 39 -11.55 1.56 -19.62
N GLU A 40 -12.72 2.14 -19.90
CA GLU A 40 -12.90 3.59 -19.94
C GLU A 40 -12.57 4.23 -18.58
N LEU A 41 -13.12 3.69 -17.48
CA LEU A 41 -12.83 4.15 -16.12
C LEU A 41 -11.35 3.97 -15.76
N GLY A 42 -10.76 2.81 -16.11
CA GLY A 42 -9.34 2.54 -15.91
C GLY A 42 -8.43 3.52 -16.66
N LEU A 43 -8.77 3.86 -17.90
CA LEU A 43 -8.05 4.87 -18.67
C LEU A 43 -8.13 6.26 -18.02
N GLN A 44 -9.30 6.63 -17.50
CA GLN A 44 -9.46 7.91 -16.82
C GLN A 44 -8.69 7.93 -15.50
N ASN A 45 -8.72 6.82 -14.72
CA ASN A 45 -7.90 6.68 -13.51
C ASN A 45 -6.40 6.80 -13.81
N ALA A 46 -5.92 6.21 -14.91
CA ALA A 46 -4.52 6.32 -15.33
C ALA A 46 -4.14 7.77 -15.69
N ARG A 47 -5.00 8.50 -16.42
CA ARG A 47 -4.78 9.92 -16.74
C ARG A 47 -4.73 10.79 -15.49
N ASP A 48 -5.62 10.52 -14.55
CA ASP A 48 -5.66 11.25 -13.29
C ASP A 48 -4.47 10.93 -12.40
N LEU A 49 -3.93 9.70 -12.45
CA LEU A 49 -2.66 9.38 -11.81
C LEU A 49 -1.54 10.30 -12.29
N PHE A 50 -1.43 10.52 -13.60
CA PHE A 50 -0.42 11.44 -14.14
C PHE A 50 -0.58 12.86 -13.59
N THR A 51 -1.80 13.36 -13.53
CA THR A 51 -2.12 14.67 -12.95
C THR A 51 -1.73 14.75 -11.47
N ILE A 52 -2.01 13.69 -10.69
CA ILE A 52 -1.64 13.60 -9.27
C ILE A 52 -0.11 13.60 -9.11
N LEU A 53 0.62 12.81 -9.90
CA LEU A 53 2.08 12.75 -9.83
C LEU A 53 2.72 14.10 -10.15
N GLN A 54 2.22 14.81 -11.17
CA GLN A 54 2.67 16.17 -11.49
C GLN A 54 2.40 17.15 -10.34
N TRP A 55 1.23 17.08 -9.73
CA TRP A 55 0.88 17.91 -8.58
C TRP A 55 1.78 17.59 -7.38
N ASN A 56 2.00 16.31 -7.07
CA ASN A 56 2.88 15.86 -6.00
C ASN A 56 4.30 16.39 -6.21
N ASN A 57 4.84 16.29 -7.42
CA ASN A 57 6.16 16.81 -7.74
C ASN A 57 6.27 18.32 -7.49
N ARG A 58 5.29 19.13 -7.96
CA ARG A 58 5.25 20.57 -7.69
C ARG A 58 5.16 20.92 -6.21
N LYS A 59 4.58 20.04 -5.39
CA LYS A 59 4.46 20.23 -3.93
C LYS A 59 5.60 19.60 -3.13
N GLY A 60 6.61 19.01 -3.78
CA GLY A 60 7.72 18.36 -3.10
C GLY A 60 7.38 17.00 -2.45
N ILE A 61 6.22 16.42 -2.77
CA ILE A 61 5.80 15.10 -2.26
C ILE A 61 6.44 14.02 -3.11
N LYS A 62 7.25 13.17 -2.49
CA LYS A 62 8.08 12.16 -3.18
C LYS A 62 7.66 10.71 -2.91
N VAL A 63 6.59 10.48 -2.15
CA VAL A 63 6.02 9.16 -1.93
C VAL A 63 4.52 9.20 -2.17
N PHE A 64 4.02 8.24 -2.94
CA PHE A 64 2.58 8.13 -3.22
C PHE A 64 2.13 6.67 -3.20
N ARG A 65 1.07 6.36 -2.44
CA ARG A 65 0.41 5.04 -2.48
C ARG A 65 -0.70 5.06 -3.52
N LEU A 66 -0.57 4.22 -4.54
CA LEU A 66 -1.58 4.01 -5.56
C LEU A 66 -2.83 3.37 -4.97
N SER A 67 -4.00 3.75 -5.48
CA SER A 67 -5.25 3.08 -5.13
C SER A 67 -5.30 1.66 -5.67
N SER A 68 -5.79 0.72 -4.88
CA SER A 68 -6.04 -0.66 -5.31
C SER A 68 -7.14 -0.78 -6.38
N GLU A 69 -7.98 0.25 -6.52
CA GLU A 69 -9.10 0.26 -7.47
C GLU A 69 -8.78 0.98 -8.79
N MET A 70 -7.52 0.94 -9.22
CA MET A 70 -7.13 1.53 -10.52
C MET A 70 -7.95 0.99 -11.70
N PHE A 71 -8.25 -0.31 -11.67
CA PHE A 71 -9.05 -1.00 -12.69
C PHE A 71 -10.24 -1.68 -12.02
N PRO A 72 -11.45 -1.11 -12.16
CA PRO A 72 -12.65 -1.68 -11.55
C PRO A 72 -12.89 -3.12 -12.02
N TRP A 73 -13.17 -4.02 -11.09
CA TRP A 73 -13.46 -5.45 -11.38
C TRP A 73 -12.34 -6.21 -12.11
N ALA A 74 -11.08 -5.79 -11.93
CA ALA A 74 -9.93 -6.39 -12.62
C ALA A 74 -9.75 -7.91 -12.33
N SER A 75 -10.33 -8.44 -11.26
CA SER A 75 -10.36 -9.88 -10.99
C SER A 75 -11.31 -10.67 -11.91
N GLU A 76 -12.22 -10.00 -12.61
CA GLU A 76 -13.25 -10.63 -13.46
C GLU A 76 -12.87 -10.65 -14.95
N TYR A 77 -11.75 -10.00 -15.33
CA TYR A 77 -11.30 -9.93 -16.72
C TYR A 77 -9.78 -9.72 -16.82
N ASP A 78 -9.22 -10.06 -17.98
CA ASP A 78 -7.85 -9.69 -18.29
C ASP A 78 -7.80 -8.23 -18.78
N ILE A 79 -6.99 -7.39 -18.11
CA ILE A 79 -6.82 -5.97 -18.45
C ILE A 79 -6.37 -5.80 -19.91
N GLU A 80 -5.59 -6.75 -20.47
CA GLU A 80 -5.10 -6.71 -21.84
C GLU A 80 -6.21 -6.90 -22.88
N SER A 81 -7.30 -7.54 -22.50
CA SER A 81 -8.46 -7.73 -23.38
C SER A 81 -9.35 -6.48 -23.51
N SER A 82 -9.06 -5.43 -22.73
CA SER A 82 -9.80 -4.17 -22.81
C SER A 82 -9.52 -3.45 -24.15
N PRO A 83 -10.57 -2.92 -24.82
CA PRO A 83 -10.38 -2.07 -26.01
C PRO A 83 -9.51 -0.83 -25.75
N TYR A 84 -9.37 -0.43 -24.51
CA TYR A 84 -8.55 0.70 -24.08
C TYR A 84 -7.11 0.33 -23.68
N TYR A 85 -6.74 -0.96 -23.68
CA TYR A 85 -5.46 -1.45 -23.15
C TYR A 85 -4.24 -0.68 -23.66
N LYS A 86 -4.11 -0.52 -24.99
CA LYS A 86 -2.96 0.19 -25.58
C LYS A 86 -2.83 1.63 -25.08
N ARG A 87 -3.97 2.32 -24.91
CA ARG A 87 -4.00 3.69 -24.39
C ARG A 87 -3.69 3.73 -22.90
N ILE A 88 -4.21 2.78 -22.13
CA ILE A 88 -3.92 2.61 -20.70
C ILE A 88 -2.42 2.38 -20.50
N LEU A 89 -1.84 1.42 -21.23
CA LEU A 89 -0.41 1.10 -21.16
C LEU A 89 0.47 2.32 -21.44
N MET A 90 0.18 3.05 -22.51
CA MET A 90 0.91 4.27 -22.88
C MET A 90 0.87 5.32 -21.74
N VAL A 91 -0.31 5.53 -21.13
CA VAL A 91 -0.45 6.51 -20.04
C VAL A 91 0.26 6.04 -18.77
N LEU A 92 0.16 4.76 -18.42
CA LEU A 92 0.85 4.20 -17.26
C LEU A 92 2.37 4.25 -17.43
N GLN A 93 2.90 3.92 -18.61
CA GLN A 93 4.33 4.07 -18.91
C GLN A 93 4.81 5.53 -18.74
N ALA A 94 4.00 6.48 -19.20
CA ALA A 94 4.30 7.90 -18.98
C ALA A 94 4.28 8.27 -17.49
N CYS A 95 3.34 7.72 -16.71
CA CYS A 95 3.28 7.91 -15.25
C CYS A 95 4.55 7.36 -14.56
N GLY A 96 4.92 6.12 -14.87
CA GLY A 96 6.10 5.50 -14.26
C GLY A 96 7.40 6.21 -14.65
N LYS A 97 7.55 6.57 -15.94
CA LYS A 97 8.69 7.37 -16.39
C LYS A 97 8.76 8.71 -15.64
N PHE A 98 7.64 9.43 -15.55
CA PHE A 98 7.60 10.70 -14.80
C PHE A 98 7.97 10.51 -13.34
N ALA A 99 7.46 9.47 -12.69
CA ALA A 99 7.77 9.16 -11.29
C ALA A 99 9.27 8.89 -11.11
N ASN A 100 9.87 8.04 -11.96
CA ASN A 100 11.29 7.72 -11.91
C ASN A 100 12.16 8.94 -12.17
N ASP A 101 11.88 9.73 -13.21
CA ASP A 101 12.64 10.93 -13.57
C ASP A 101 12.61 12.01 -12.47
N ASN A 102 11.55 12.02 -11.63
CA ASN A 102 11.36 13.01 -10.56
C ASN A 102 11.59 12.44 -9.15
N GLY A 103 12.04 11.20 -9.01
CA GLY A 103 12.30 10.56 -7.73
C GLY A 103 11.03 10.38 -6.88
N ILE A 104 9.89 10.13 -7.51
CA ILE A 104 8.62 9.83 -6.81
C ILE A 104 8.50 8.32 -6.64
N ARG A 105 8.49 7.87 -5.40
CA ARG A 105 8.29 6.49 -5.02
C ARG A 105 6.80 6.14 -5.06
N ILE A 106 6.41 5.23 -5.95
CA ILE A 106 5.05 4.68 -6.02
C ILE A 106 5.00 3.37 -5.25
N THR A 107 3.99 3.20 -4.38
CA THR A 107 3.73 1.98 -3.62
C THR A 107 2.27 1.59 -3.75
N ALA A 108 1.90 0.38 -3.34
CA ALA A 108 0.51 -0.01 -3.16
C ALA A 108 0.31 -0.77 -1.84
N HIS A 109 -0.93 -0.80 -1.38
CA HIS A 109 -1.36 -1.58 -0.24
C HIS A 109 -2.67 -2.28 -0.61
N PRO A 110 -2.58 -3.49 -1.19
CA PRO A 110 -3.75 -4.32 -1.48
C PRO A 110 -4.65 -4.45 -0.27
N GLY A 111 -5.96 -4.54 -0.50
CA GLY A 111 -6.96 -4.47 0.56
C GLY A 111 -6.83 -5.59 1.61
N PRO A 112 -7.50 -5.46 2.78
CA PRO A 112 -7.35 -6.38 3.91
C PRO A 112 -7.93 -7.79 3.65
N PHE A 113 -8.50 -8.01 2.47
CA PHE A 113 -8.97 -9.34 2.02
C PHE A 113 -7.84 -10.22 1.50
N ASN A 114 -6.63 -9.68 1.33
CA ASN A 114 -5.44 -10.41 0.92
C ASN A 114 -4.87 -11.17 2.11
N VAL A 115 -5.13 -12.48 2.18
CA VAL A 115 -4.84 -13.33 3.34
C VAL A 115 -4.09 -14.59 2.92
N LEU A 116 -2.77 -14.49 2.76
CA LEU A 116 -1.91 -15.64 2.42
C LEU A 116 -1.87 -16.70 3.53
N VAL A 117 -2.16 -16.35 4.77
CA VAL A 117 -2.20 -17.27 5.91
C VAL A 117 -3.46 -18.14 5.96
N SER A 118 -4.43 -17.91 5.08
CA SER A 118 -5.73 -18.61 5.14
C SER A 118 -5.60 -20.12 4.95
N PRO A 119 -6.28 -20.95 5.75
CA PRO A 119 -6.39 -22.39 5.49
C PRO A 119 -7.37 -22.72 4.37
N ARG A 120 -8.11 -21.73 3.84
CA ARG A 120 -9.10 -21.91 2.79
C ARG A 120 -8.51 -21.59 1.43
N GLU A 121 -8.40 -22.61 0.56
CA GLU A 121 -7.76 -22.48 -0.76
C GLU A 121 -8.42 -21.42 -1.65
N ASN A 122 -9.74 -21.27 -1.62
CA ASN A 122 -10.42 -20.23 -2.39
C ASN A 122 -10.04 -18.80 -1.96
N VAL A 123 -9.78 -18.57 -0.66
CA VAL A 123 -9.30 -17.28 -0.16
C VAL A 123 -7.88 -17.02 -0.63
N VAL A 124 -7.02 -18.02 -0.54
CA VAL A 124 -5.62 -17.91 -1.03
C VAL A 124 -5.59 -17.64 -2.54
N LYS A 125 -6.39 -18.36 -3.32
CA LYS A 125 -6.49 -18.13 -4.78
C LYS A 125 -6.92 -16.71 -5.11
N ASN A 126 -7.95 -16.19 -4.44
CA ASN A 126 -8.39 -14.81 -4.65
C ASN A 126 -7.31 -13.80 -4.25
N THR A 127 -6.59 -14.05 -3.15
CA THR A 127 -5.45 -13.24 -2.73
C THR A 127 -4.35 -13.22 -3.80
N ILE A 128 -3.96 -14.39 -4.31
CA ILE A 128 -2.96 -14.48 -5.39
C ILE A 128 -3.43 -13.68 -6.60
N THR A 129 -4.68 -13.87 -7.04
CA THR A 129 -5.23 -13.12 -8.19
C THR A 129 -5.14 -11.61 -7.98
N ASP A 130 -5.51 -11.10 -6.80
CA ASP A 130 -5.45 -9.65 -6.52
C ASP A 130 -4.00 -9.14 -6.47
N LEU A 131 -3.07 -9.89 -5.88
CA LEU A 131 -1.66 -9.53 -5.84
C LEU A 131 -1.03 -9.52 -7.24
N GLU A 132 -1.37 -10.48 -8.11
CA GLU A 132 -0.90 -10.55 -9.50
C GLU A 132 -1.42 -9.37 -10.33
N ILE A 133 -2.66 -8.91 -10.09
CA ILE A 133 -3.18 -7.68 -10.72
C ILE A 133 -2.35 -6.47 -10.31
N HIS A 134 -1.99 -6.34 -9.03
CA HIS A 134 -1.14 -5.25 -8.55
C HIS A 134 0.28 -5.33 -9.14
N GLY A 135 0.86 -6.53 -9.22
CA GLY A 135 2.13 -6.78 -9.90
C GLY A 135 2.09 -6.33 -11.36
N LYS A 136 1.06 -6.76 -12.10
CA LYS A 136 0.84 -6.37 -13.50
C LYS A 136 0.71 -4.85 -13.68
N ILE A 137 -0.02 -4.17 -12.81
CA ILE A 137 -0.14 -2.70 -12.84
C ILE A 137 1.25 -2.05 -12.65
N PHE A 138 2.07 -2.54 -11.74
CA PHE A 138 3.41 -2.01 -11.49
C PHE A 138 4.36 -2.29 -12.67
N ASP A 139 4.22 -3.43 -13.35
CA ASP A 139 4.94 -3.75 -14.58
C ASP A 139 4.51 -2.83 -15.73
N MET A 140 3.22 -2.55 -15.88
CA MET A 140 2.71 -1.58 -16.86
C MET A 140 3.19 -0.14 -16.59
N LEU A 141 3.44 0.22 -15.35
CA LEU A 141 4.08 1.48 -14.95
C LEU A 141 5.60 1.47 -15.23
N GLY A 142 6.22 0.32 -15.47
CA GLY A 142 7.68 0.20 -15.60
C GLY A 142 8.43 0.47 -14.30
N LEU A 143 7.84 0.11 -13.16
CA LEU A 143 8.46 0.27 -11.84
C LEU A 143 9.43 -0.87 -11.53
N SER A 144 10.39 -0.61 -10.64
CA SER A 144 11.41 -1.59 -10.28
C SER A 144 10.82 -2.87 -9.65
N HIS A 145 11.44 -4.02 -9.93
CA HIS A 145 11.16 -5.31 -9.28
C HIS A 145 11.92 -5.39 -7.94
N THR A 146 11.67 -4.43 -7.05
CA THR A 146 12.28 -4.36 -5.72
C THR A 146 11.29 -3.80 -4.71
N PRO A 147 11.51 -3.98 -3.40
CA PRO A 147 10.66 -3.41 -2.36
C PRO A 147 10.66 -1.87 -2.32
N TYR A 148 11.49 -1.21 -3.14
CA TYR A 148 11.38 0.25 -3.33
C TYR A 148 9.97 0.61 -3.82
N ASN A 149 9.45 -0.12 -4.81
CA ASN A 149 8.07 -0.01 -5.27
C ASN A 149 7.23 -1.15 -4.66
N LYS A 150 7.01 -1.09 -3.35
CA LYS A 150 6.40 -2.18 -2.60
C LYS A 150 4.91 -2.39 -2.86
N LEU A 151 4.53 -3.66 -2.79
CA LEU A 151 3.16 -4.13 -2.55
C LEU A 151 3.10 -4.55 -1.08
N ASN A 152 2.37 -3.85 -0.24
CA ASN A 152 2.34 -4.08 1.19
C ASN A 152 1.08 -4.84 1.61
N ILE A 153 1.21 -5.86 2.44
CA ILE A 153 0.06 -6.58 3.00
C ILE A 153 0.27 -6.86 4.48
N HIS A 154 -0.81 -7.16 5.18
CA HIS A 154 -0.77 -7.76 6.50
C HIS A 154 -0.84 -9.29 6.42
N CYS A 155 -0.35 -9.98 7.46
CA CYS A 155 -0.62 -11.41 7.58
C CYS A 155 -2.11 -11.67 7.75
N ASN A 156 -2.82 -10.82 8.51
CA ASN A 156 -4.22 -11.03 8.90
C ASN A 156 -4.42 -12.41 9.58
N GLY A 157 -5.42 -12.71 10.27
CA GLY A 157 -5.88 -13.97 10.83
C GLY A 157 -4.85 -15.00 11.36
N VAL A 158 -5.00 -15.46 12.58
CA VAL A 158 -4.14 -16.50 13.20
C VAL A 158 -4.75 -17.91 13.10
N TYR A 159 -6.04 -18.03 12.84
CA TYR A 159 -6.78 -19.30 12.66
C TYR A 159 -6.53 -20.33 13.77
N GLY A 160 -6.43 -19.86 15.02
CA GLY A 160 -6.21 -20.71 16.19
C GLY A 160 -4.75 -21.13 16.45
N ASP A 161 -3.88 -21.00 15.46
CA ASP A 161 -2.44 -21.32 15.56
C ASP A 161 -1.64 -20.34 14.70
N LYS A 162 -0.98 -19.39 15.38
CA LYS A 162 -0.18 -18.35 14.76
C LYS A 162 1.00 -18.92 13.97
N GLN A 163 1.66 -19.95 14.51
CA GLN A 163 2.81 -20.58 13.86
C GLN A 163 2.41 -21.25 12.53
N SER A 164 1.39 -22.09 12.54
CA SER A 164 0.87 -22.72 11.32
C SER A 164 0.36 -21.69 10.31
N ALA A 165 -0.15 -20.55 10.77
CA ALA A 165 -0.57 -19.46 9.87
C ALA A 165 0.64 -18.83 9.17
N MET A 166 1.74 -18.56 9.87
CA MET A 166 2.98 -18.06 9.27
C MET A 166 3.61 -19.08 8.30
N ASP A 167 3.54 -20.36 8.61
CA ASP A 167 4.00 -21.43 7.69
C ASP A 167 3.19 -21.44 6.38
N ARG A 168 1.86 -21.26 6.48
CA ARG A 168 1.01 -21.11 5.28
C ARG A 168 1.35 -19.86 4.49
N PHE A 169 1.67 -18.75 5.16
CA PHE A 169 2.13 -17.54 4.47
C PHE A 169 3.35 -17.85 3.60
N CYS A 170 4.38 -18.44 4.18
CA CYS A 170 5.60 -18.80 3.46
C CYS A 170 5.32 -19.75 2.29
N THR A 171 4.49 -20.77 2.50
CA THR A 171 4.12 -21.75 1.46
C THR A 171 3.35 -21.07 0.31
N ASN A 172 2.39 -20.19 0.62
CA ASN A 172 1.57 -19.51 -0.39
C ASN A 172 2.33 -18.38 -1.10
N PHE A 173 3.32 -17.77 -0.45
CA PHE A 173 4.24 -16.81 -1.07
C PHE A 173 4.97 -17.42 -2.27
N GLU A 174 5.36 -18.69 -2.21
CA GLU A 174 6.05 -19.36 -3.31
C GLU A 174 5.18 -19.53 -4.58
N ARG A 175 3.88 -19.40 -4.45
CA ARG A 175 2.91 -19.47 -5.56
C ARG A 175 2.77 -18.14 -6.32
N LEU A 176 3.35 -17.05 -5.82
CA LEU A 176 3.31 -15.74 -6.44
C LEU A 176 4.34 -15.64 -7.57
N SER A 177 4.07 -14.78 -8.55
CA SER A 177 5.03 -14.47 -9.61
C SER A 177 6.25 -13.71 -9.07
N ASP A 178 7.34 -13.70 -9.83
CA ASP A 178 8.53 -12.93 -9.49
C ASP A 178 8.26 -11.43 -9.43
N SER A 179 7.33 -10.95 -10.26
CA SER A 179 6.86 -9.56 -10.24
C SER A 179 6.28 -9.17 -8.88
N VAL A 180 5.49 -10.05 -8.27
CA VAL A 180 4.89 -9.82 -6.95
C VAL A 180 5.90 -10.09 -5.84
N LYS A 181 6.58 -11.26 -5.84
CA LYS A 181 7.55 -11.65 -4.82
C LYS A 181 8.61 -10.59 -4.56
N SER A 182 9.18 -10.05 -5.64
CA SER A 182 10.25 -9.04 -5.57
C SER A 182 9.82 -7.70 -4.95
N ARG A 183 8.52 -7.43 -4.90
CA ARG A 183 7.94 -6.18 -4.38
C ARG A 183 7.18 -6.36 -3.08
N LEU A 184 6.83 -7.61 -2.71
CA LEU A 184 5.95 -7.84 -1.56
C LEU A 184 6.67 -7.49 -0.27
N THR A 185 5.94 -6.82 0.62
CA THR A 185 6.33 -6.51 2.00
C THR A 185 5.21 -6.89 2.95
N VAL A 186 5.55 -7.15 4.20
CA VAL A 186 4.58 -7.46 5.24
C VAL A 186 4.65 -6.43 6.36
N GLU A 187 3.51 -6.06 6.92
CA GLU A 187 3.37 -5.03 7.94
C GLU A 187 2.89 -5.62 9.27
N ASN A 188 3.36 -5.06 10.39
CA ASN A 188 2.84 -5.41 11.71
C ASN A 188 1.39 -4.97 11.89
N ASP A 189 0.64 -5.73 12.69
CA ASP A 189 -0.81 -5.55 12.90
C ASP A 189 -1.13 -4.67 14.12
N ASP A 190 -2.40 -4.18 14.18
CA ASP A 190 -2.95 -3.30 15.21
C ASP A 190 -3.67 -4.01 16.37
N LYS A 191 -3.43 -5.31 16.54
CA LYS A 191 -4.07 -6.13 17.61
C LYS A 191 -3.07 -7.04 18.27
N ALA A 192 -3.06 -7.08 19.60
CA ALA A 192 -2.15 -7.91 20.39
C ALA A 192 -2.21 -9.41 20.07
N SER A 193 -3.34 -9.90 19.54
CA SER A 193 -3.49 -11.29 19.12
C SER A 193 -2.95 -11.60 17.70
N MET A 194 -2.57 -10.57 16.96
CA MET A 194 -2.05 -10.66 15.59
C MET A 194 -0.51 -10.65 15.57
N TYR A 195 0.08 -10.07 14.54
CA TYR A 195 1.51 -10.19 14.25
C TYR A 195 2.26 -8.90 14.55
N SER A 196 3.11 -8.94 15.58
CA SER A 196 4.11 -7.91 15.87
C SER A 196 5.28 -8.00 14.88
N VAL A 197 6.15 -6.99 14.85
CA VAL A 197 7.42 -7.06 14.09
C VAL A 197 8.22 -8.30 14.49
N LYS A 198 8.27 -8.61 15.81
CA LYS A 198 8.98 -9.81 16.31
C LYS A 198 8.41 -11.11 15.73
N ASP A 199 7.08 -11.23 15.62
CA ASP A 199 6.45 -12.40 15.01
C ASP A 199 6.80 -12.49 13.50
N LEU A 200 6.80 -11.35 12.79
CA LEU A 200 7.07 -11.29 11.36
C LEU A 200 8.51 -11.65 10.98
N MET A 201 9.47 -11.56 11.93
CA MET A 201 10.84 -12.04 11.71
C MET A 201 10.87 -13.50 11.32
N TYR A 202 9.97 -14.33 11.85
CA TYR A 202 9.86 -15.73 11.45
C TYR A 202 9.59 -15.90 9.93
N ILE A 203 8.75 -15.04 9.36
CA ILE A 203 8.46 -15.05 7.93
C ILE A 203 9.67 -14.51 7.15
N HIS A 204 10.25 -13.39 7.61
CA HIS A 204 11.42 -12.79 6.98
C HIS A 204 12.60 -13.79 6.88
N GLU A 205 12.92 -14.49 7.96
CA GLU A 205 14.02 -15.44 8.02
C GLU A 205 13.85 -16.62 7.04
N ARG A 206 12.60 -16.95 6.66
CA ARG A 206 12.29 -18.06 5.74
C ARG A 206 12.24 -17.65 4.28
N ILE A 207 11.71 -16.49 3.96
CA ILE A 207 11.45 -16.09 2.57
C ILE A 207 12.06 -14.74 2.19
N GLY A 208 12.79 -14.08 3.09
CA GLY A 208 13.47 -12.82 2.82
C GLY A 208 12.56 -11.61 2.61
N ILE A 209 11.26 -11.71 2.92
CA ILE A 209 10.30 -10.61 2.73
C ILE A 209 10.61 -9.45 3.70
N PRO A 210 10.71 -8.17 3.23
CA PRO A 210 10.93 -7.04 4.11
C PRO A 210 9.71 -6.72 4.98
N ILE A 211 9.97 -6.24 6.19
CA ILE A 211 8.95 -5.82 7.14
C ILE A 211 8.79 -4.30 7.06
N VAL A 212 7.55 -3.84 6.91
CA VAL A 212 7.17 -2.43 7.03
C VAL A 212 6.74 -2.20 8.46
N PHE A 213 7.40 -1.27 9.15
CA PHE A 213 7.02 -0.86 10.48
C PHE A 213 5.91 0.17 10.43
N ASP A 214 4.77 -0.13 11.05
CA ASP A 214 3.72 0.86 11.32
C ASP A 214 3.75 1.25 12.81
N TYR A 215 4.01 2.53 13.06
CA TYR A 215 4.11 3.10 14.41
C TYR A 215 2.80 3.01 15.20
N HIS A 216 1.69 3.27 14.53
CA HIS A 216 0.38 3.27 15.18
C HIS A 216 -0.04 1.85 15.57
N HIS A 217 0.20 0.89 14.68
CA HIS A 217 -0.08 -0.53 14.93
C HIS A 217 0.79 -1.07 16.07
N HIS A 218 2.06 -0.65 16.11
CA HIS A 218 2.98 -1.09 17.16
C HIS A 218 2.47 -0.76 18.57
N GLN A 219 1.75 0.35 18.76
CA GLN A 219 1.16 0.70 20.06
C GLN A 219 0.21 -0.37 20.59
N PHE A 220 -0.39 -1.18 19.72
CA PHE A 220 -1.37 -2.22 20.07
C PHE A 220 -0.80 -3.64 19.98
N CYS A 221 0.31 -3.84 19.29
CA CYS A 221 0.93 -5.15 19.07
C CYS A 221 2.46 -5.04 19.11
N THR A 222 3.02 -4.78 20.30
CA THR A 222 4.46 -4.52 20.46
C THR A 222 5.34 -5.76 20.34
N GLY A 223 4.81 -6.96 20.62
CA GLY A 223 5.62 -8.18 20.73
C GLY A 223 6.66 -8.13 21.88
N GLY A 224 6.53 -7.18 22.81
CA GLY A 224 7.46 -6.95 23.90
C GLY A 224 8.70 -6.11 23.54
N LEU A 225 8.70 -5.50 22.33
CA LEU A 225 9.76 -4.58 21.88
C LEU A 225 9.36 -3.13 22.17
N SER A 226 10.33 -2.26 22.45
CA SER A 226 10.17 -0.82 22.40
C SER A 226 9.96 -0.37 20.95
N GLU A 227 9.48 0.86 20.73
CA GLU A 227 9.28 1.43 19.40
C GLU A 227 10.59 1.47 18.60
N GLN A 228 11.70 1.89 19.24
CA GLN A 228 13.01 1.93 18.60
C GLN A 228 13.49 0.54 18.19
N GLU A 229 13.44 -0.45 19.10
CA GLU A 229 13.85 -1.82 18.80
C GLU A 229 13.05 -2.42 17.65
N ALA A 230 11.73 -2.22 17.64
CA ALA A 230 10.86 -2.73 16.59
C ALA A 230 11.13 -2.05 15.24
N LEU A 231 11.34 -0.72 15.24
CA LEU A 231 11.72 0.02 14.03
C LEU A 231 13.05 -0.48 13.46
N GLU A 232 14.10 -0.56 14.29
CA GLU A 232 15.43 -0.99 13.86
C GLU A 232 15.41 -2.44 13.36
N LEU A 233 14.66 -3.30 14.04
CA LEU A 233 14.48 -4.69 13.61
C LEU A 233 13.78 -4.77 12.25
N ALA A 234 12.70 -4.02 12.03
CA ALA A 234 12.03 -3.97 10.74
C ALA A 234 12.93 -3.42 9.64
N ILE A 235 13.68 -2.35 9.89
CA ILE A 235 14.65 -1.76 8.94
C ILE A 235 15.72 -2.78 8.54
N SER A 236 16.21 -3.60 9.48
CA SER A 236 17.24 -4.60 9.22
C SER A 236 16.83 -5.66 8.20
N THR A 237 15.53 -5.82 7.96
CA THR A 237 14.98 -6.78 6.97
C THR A 237 15.03 -6.28 5.52
N TRP A 238 15.31 -4.99 5.32
CA TRP A 238 15.30 -4.40 3.99
C TRP A 238 16.60 -4.70 3.22
N PRO A 239 16.50 -5.00 1.91
CA PRO A 239 17.68 -5.27 1.10
C PRO A 239 18.63 -4.08 1.09
N LYS A 240 19.94 -4.37 1.12
CA LYS A 240 20.98 -3.34 1.06
C LYS A 240 20.81 -2.47 -0.19
N GLY A 241 20.84 -1.16 0.01
CA GLY A 241 20.69 -0.17 -1.06
C GLY A 241 19.23 0.18 -1.39
N ILE A 242 18.25 -0.48 -0.78
CA ILE A 242 16.84 -0.11 -0.87
C ILE A 242 16.46 0.67 0.40
N LYS A 243 16.09 1.93 0.22
CA LYS A 243 15.63 2.77 1.33
C LYS A 243 14.34 2.22 1.91
N PRO A 244 14.29 1.93 3.23
CA PRO A 244 13.07 1.47 3.88
C PRO A 244 11.97 2.52 3.83
N ILE A 245 10.73 2.09 3.98
CA ILE A 245 9.58 2.95 4.19
C ILE A 245 8.77 2.43 5.37
N VAL A 246 8.36 3.34 6.23
CA VAL A 246 7.52 3.06 7.40
C VAL A 246 6.13 3.67 7.20
N HIS A 247 5.15 3.19 7.95
CA HIS A 247 3.83 3.78 8.04
C HIS A 247 3.66 4.55 9.34
N TYR A 248 2.96 5.66 9.28
CA TYR A 248 2.69 6.51 10.43
C TYR A 248 1.29 7.09 10.39
N SER A 249 0.64 7.02 11.50
CA SER A 249 -0.60 7.75 11.79
C SER A 249 -0.73 7.98 13.28
N GLU A 250 -1.69 8.79 13.67
CA GLU A 250 -2.01 9.07 15.06
C GLU A 250 -3.44 8.63 15.39
N SER A 251 -3.72 8.37 16.67
CA SER A 251 -5.04 7.94 17.10
C SER A 251 -6.06 9.08 17.04
N LYS A 252 -7.16 8.87 16.31
CA LYS A 252 -8.28 9.80 16.27
C LYS A 252 -8.93 9.97 17.65
N ALA A 253 -8.99 8.87 18.42
CA ALA A 253 -9.56 8.89 19.77
C ALA A 253 -8.78 9.83 20.71
N LEU A 254 -7.45 9.86 20.61
CA LEU A 254 -6.59 10.76 21.39
C LEU A 254 -6.71 12.21 20.89
N HIS A 255 -6.77 12.42 19.57
CA HIS A 255 -6.91 13.76 18.98
C HIS A 255 -8.23 14.47 19.38
N GLU A 256 -9.32 13.71 19.42
CA GLU A 256 -10.66 14.22 19.72
C GLU A 256 -11.04 14.06 21.19
N GLU A 257 -10.12 13.51 22.05
CA GLU A 257 -10.38 13.19 23.45
C GLU A 257 -11.68 12.38 23.63
N ASN A 258 -11.96 11.49 22.68
CA ASN A 258 -13.21 10.75 22.57
C ASN A 258 -13.01 9.26 22.80
N SER A 259 -13.27 8.80 24.02
CA SER A 259 -13.15 7.38 24.42
C SER A 259 -14.16 6.43 23.73
N LYS A 260 -15.17 6.94 23.00
CA LYS A 260 -16.10 6.11 22.22
C LYS A 260 -15.51 5.68 20.88
N LEU A 261 -14.47 6.35 20.40
CA LEU A 261 -13.76 5.96 19.20
C LEU A 261 -12.79 4.81 19.49
N LYS A 262 -12.63 3.91 18.53
CA LYS A 262 -11.60 2.87 18.64
C LYS A 262 -10.22 3.52 18.65
N PRO A 263 -9.33 3.13 19.60
CA PRO A 263 -7.96 3.69 19.64
C PRO A 263 -7.19 3.52 18.32
N GLN A 264 -7.45 2.44 17.58
CA GLN A 264 -6.84 2.15 16.27
C GLN A 264 -7.36 3.04 15.14
N ALA A 265 -8.40 3.84 15.37
CA ALA A 265 -8.91 4.73 14.32
C ALA A 265 -7.89 5.83 14.02
N HIS A 266 -7.50 5.96 12.74
CA HIS A 266 -6.57 6.98 12.28
C HIS A 266 -7.18 8.38 12.38
N SER A 267 -6.40 9.34 12.86
CA SER A 267 -6.75 10.77 12.91
C SER A 267 -6.90 11.37 11.51
N ASP A 268 -7.55 12.51 11.43
CA ASP A 268 -7.67 13.25 10.18
C ASP A 268 -6.33 13.90 9.79
N TYR A 269 -5.57 14.39 10.76
CA TYR A 269 -4.26 15.03 10.60
C TYR A 269 -3.25 14.40 11.56
N ILE A 270 -1.95 14.55 11.25
CA ILE A 270 -0.87 14.33 12.21
C ILE A 270 -0.48 15.66 12.86
N LYS A 271 -0.05 15.63 14.12
CA LYS A 271 0.44 16.79 14.88
C LYS A 271 1.95 16.94 14.76
N GLU A 272 2.65 15.81 14.64
CA GLU A 272 4.10 15.75 14.56
C GLU A 272 4.58 14.66 13.59
N LEU A 273 5.86 14.64 13.30
CA LEU A 273 6.50 13.57 12.56
C LEU A 273 6.97 12.48 13.53
N PRO A 274 7.03 11.21 13.10
CA PRO A 274 7.52 10.13 13.94
C PRO A 274 9.00 10.33 14.32
N ASN A 275 9.39 9.83 15.48
CA ASN A 275 10.79 9.73 15.83
C ASN A 275 11.44 8.61 15.00
N LEU A 276 12.40 8.95 14.18
CA LEU A 276 13.12 7.99 13.34
C LEU A 276 14.37 7.40 14.01
N TYR A 277 14.72 7.82 15.22
CA TYR A 277 15.89 7.34 15.97
C TYR A 277 17.20 7.40 15.14
N GLY A 278 17.32 8.42 14.28
CA GLY A 278 18.48 8.61 13.41
C GLY A 278 18.49 7.77 12.12
N ASN A 279 17.46 6.96 11.88
CA ASN A 279 17.36 6.14 10.68
C ASN A 279 16.93 6.94 9.44
N ASP A 280 17.49 6.63 8.27
CA ASP A 280 17.09 7.23 6.99
C ASP A 280 16.01 6.36 6.32
N VAL A 281 14.76 6.71 6.53
CA VAL A 281 13.59 6.04 5.98
C VAL A 281 12.65 7.04 5.30
N ASP A 282 11.80 6.56 4.40
CA ASP A 282 10.64 7.31 3.92
C ASP A 282 9.43 7.04 4.82
N VAL A 283 8.48 7.98 4.88
CA VAL A 283 7.28 7.87 5.75
C VAL A 283 6.02 7.98 4.92
N MET A 284 5.20 6.94 4.94
CA MET A 284 3.82 6.95 4.43
C MET A 284 2.88 7.34 5.56
N VAL A 285 2.29 8.53 5.46
CA VAL A 285 1.32 9.01 6.45
C VAL A 285 -0.08 8.52 6.09
N GLU A 286 -0.72 7.84 7.03
CA GLU A 286 -2.06 7.26 6.84
C GLU A 286 -3.18 8.09 7.47
N ALA A 287 -2.99 9.40 7.58
CA ALA A 287 -4.03 10.32 8.02
C ALA A 287 -5.16 10.44 7.00
N LYS A 288 -6.40 10.67 7.48
CA LYS A 288 -7.58 10.72 6.60
C LYS A 288 -7.63 11.95 5.71
N ALA A 289 -7.04 13.08 6.13
CA ALA A 289 -6.91 14.29 5.31
C ALA A 289 -5.80 14.19 4.23
N LYS A 290 -5.12 13.02 4.10
CA LYS A 290 -4.19 12.69 3.02
C LYS A 290 -3.06 13.72 2.88
N GLU A 291 -2.87 14.28 1.65
CA GLU A 291 -1.82 15.28 1.42
C GLU A 291 -1.97 16.52 2.28
N LEU A 292 -3.18 16.90 2.66
CA LEU A 292 -3.41 18.05 3.53
C LEU A 292 -2.77 17.87 4.91
N SER A 293 -2.64 16.62 5.36
CA SER A 293 -1.98 16.30 6.64
C SER A 293 -0.45 16.45 6.57
N ILE A 294 0.18 16.21 5.42
CA ILE A 294 1.63 16.24 5.27
C ILE A 294 2.18 17.57 4.73
N LEU A 295 1.38 18.35 4.01
CA LEU A 295 1.82 19.63 3.45
C LEU A 295 2.50 20.58 4.47
N PRO A 296 2.03 20.69 5.73
CA PRO A 296 2.69 21.54 6.72
C PRO A 296 4.12 21.11 7.08
N PHE A 297 4.50 19.88 6.76
CA PHE A 297 5.81 19.29 7.07
C PHE A 297 6.73 19.18 5.86
N ILE A 298 6.23 19.45 4.65
CA ILE A 298 7.05 19.49 3.44
C ILE A 298 7.86 20.79 3.43
N ASN A 299 9.17 20.71 3.25
CA ASN A 299 10.09 21.87 3.20
C ASN A 299 10.31 22.58 4.54
N LYS A 300 10.15 21.87 5.66
CA LYS A 300 10.63 22.36 6.97
C LYS A 300 12.05 21.91 7.24
#